data_f7b4a4b3b59818d22b53e12f8f9a9ca8
#
_entry.id   f7b4a4b3b59818d22b53e12f8f9a9ca8
#
_cell.length_a   1.000
_cell.length_b   1.000
_cell.length_c   1.000
_cell.angle_alpha   90.00
_cell.angle_beta   90.00
_cell.angle_gamma   90.00
#
_symmetry.space_group_name_H-M   'P 1'
#
loop_
_entity.id
_entity.type
_entity.pdbx_description
1 polymer ?
#
loop_
_entity_poly.entity_id
_entity_poly.type
_entity_poly.pdbx_seq_one_letter_code
_entity_poly.pdbx_strand_id
1 'polypeptide(L)'
;MPTLAALHDAGHTIAAVYTQPPRPAGRGKQLQPSPVQKEAEIRGIPVRCPLTLKDLEAQADFAALEADVAVVAAYGLILPVPVLDAPRHGCLNVHASILPHWRGAAPIQRAILAGDAVTGVTIMQMEKGLDTGPMLATARTPIERKNAGELTAELAELGAHLMVGTLIDLAALHPVAQDDLEATYAPKIDKAESRIDFHRDAEFIERQVRAFAPAPGAFFEVGQDRFRVLAAEVIGREGAAGTVLDDRLTVACGHGAIRPTLIQRAGKPAMEAAALLRGYAIPAGTVLR
;
A
#
# COMPACT_ATOMS: atom_id res chain seq x y z
N MET A 1 4.10 -3.84 -11.21
CA MET A 1 3.53 -4.52 -12.39
C MET A 1 2.99 -3.49 -13.39
N PRO A 2 1.89 -2.76 -13.15
CA PRO A 2 1.29 -1.88 -14.16
C PRO A 2 2.30 -0.91 -14.80
N THR A 3 3.14 -0.26 -14.01
CA THR A 3 4.14 0.70 -14.52
C THR A 3 5.13 0.06 -15.52
N LEU A 4 5.66 -1.15 -15.22
CA LEU A 4 6.55 -1.85 -16.15
C LEU A 4 5.83 -2.19 -17.46
N ALA A 5 4.63 -2.73 -17.36
CA ALA A 5 3.81 -3.08 -18.52
C ALA A 5 3.53 -1.85 -19.39
N ALA A 6 3.06 -0.77 -18.77
CA ALA A 6 2.71 0.46 -19.47
C ALA A 6 3.92 1.09 -20.19
N LEU A 7 5.09 1.13 -19.54
CA LEU A 7 6.31 1.65 -20.17
C LEU A 7 6.74 0.81 -21.38
N HIS A 8 6.74 -0.51 -21.22
CA HIS A 8 7.08 -1.42 -22.33
C HIS A 8 6.10 -1.28 -23.49
N ASP A 9 4.79 -1.26 -23.20
CA ASP A 9 3.72 -1.17 -24.19
C ASP A 9 3.68 0.20 -24.89
N ALA A 10 4.19 1.26 -24.21
CA ALA A 10 4.41 2.58 -24.79
C ALA A 10 5.67 2.66 -25.69
N GLY A 11 6.43 1.57 -25.84
CA GLY A 11 7.59 1.50 -26.73
C GLY A 11 8.92 1.94 -26.10
N HIS A 12 8.98 2.13 -24.77
CA HIS A 12 10.24 2.40 -24.11
C HIS A 12 11.14 1.16 -24.09
N THR A 13 12.43 1.35 -24.34
CA THR A 13 13.42 0.29 -24.18
C THR A 13 13.75 0.12 -22.70
N ILE A 14 13.41 -1.03 -22.13
CA ILE A 14 13.68 -1.36 -20.73
C ILE A 14 15.02 -2.09 -20.64
N ALA A 15 16.07 -1.41 -20.21
CA ALA A 15 17.42 -1.99 -20.13
C ALA A 15 17.51 -3.11 -19.09
N ALA A 16 16.90 -2.94 -17.93
CA ALA A 16 16.80 -3.95 -16.88
C ALA A 16 15.69 -3.63 -15.87
N VAL A 17 15.23 -4.65 -15.16
CA VAL A 17 14.36 -4.52 -13.99
C VAL A 17 15.13 -4.89 -12.73
N TYR A 18 15.16 -3.96 -11.77
CA TYR A 18 15.72 -4.20 -10.44
C TYR A 18 14.59 -4.49 -9.46
N THR A 19 14.72 -5.58 -8.71
CA THR A 19 13.75 -5.95 -7.68
C THR A 19 14.45 -6.62 -6.50
N GLN A 20 13.74 -6.73 -5.38
CA GLN A 20 14.27 -7.48 -4.23
C GLN A 20 14.38 -8.97 -4.55
N PRO A 21 15.37 -9.67 -3.98
CA PRO A 21 15.51 -11.11 -4.15
C PRO A 21 14.23 -11.88 -3.79
N PRO A 22 14.00 -13.05 -4.40
CA PRO A 22 12.88 -13.91 -4.07
C PRO A 22 12.79 -14.18 -2.56
N ARG A 23 11.59 -14.14 -2.01
CA ARG A 23 11.34 -14.34 -0.57
C ARG A 23 10.45 -15.56 -0.34
N PRO A 24 10.60 -16.25 0.81
CA PRO A 24 9.69 -17.31 1.19
C PRO A 24 8.24 -16.80 1.28
N ALA A 25 7.32 -17.39 0.51
CA ALA A 25 5.92 -17.01 0.52
C ALA A 25 5.00 -18.22 0.37
N GLY A 26 3.73 -18.07 0.76
CA GLY A 26 2.70 -19.10 0.64
C GLY A 26 2.86 -20.28 1.60
N ARG A 27 1.99 -21.30 1.40
CA ARG A 27 2.08 -22.56 2.13
C ARG A 27 3.33 -23.31 1.68
N GLY A 28 4.20 -23.69 2.61
CA GLY A 28 5.48 -24.36 2.32
C GLY A 28 6.69 -23.43 2.23
N LYS A 29 6.52 -22.10 2.36
CA LYS A 29 7.62 -21.10 2.42
C LYS A 29 8.67 -21.25 1.29
N GLN A 30 8.23 -21.65 0.10
CA GLN A 30 9.10 -21.67 -1.07
C GLN A 30 9.47 -20.27 -1.50
N LEU A 31 10.68 -20.09 -2.02
CA LEU A 31 11.12 -18.83 -2.59
C LEU A 31 10.23 -18.46 -3.78
N GLN A 32 9.60 -17.31 -3.71
CA GLN A 32 8.76 -16.78 -4.78
C GLN A 32 9.38 -15.51 -5.34
N PRO A 33 9.54 -15.42 -6.67
CA PRO A 33 9.95 -14.19 -7.32
C PRO A 33 8.89 -13.11 -7.13
N SER A 34 9.32 -11.85 -7.14
CA SER A 34 8.39 -10.72 -7.06
C SER A 34 7.46 -10.69 -8.29
N PRO A 35 6.27 -10.08 -8.17
CA PRO A 35 5.40 -9.93 -9.34
C PRO A 35 6.07 -9.19 -10.51
N VAL A 36 6.89 -8.17 -10.24
CA VAL A 36 7.59 -7.45 -11.31
C VAL A 36 8.67 -8.29 -11.96
N GLN A 37 9.33 -9.19 -11.22
CA GLN A 37 10.27 -10.14 -11.80
C GLN A 37 9.58 -11.07 -12.81
N LYS A 38 8.43 -11.66 -12.45
CA LYS A 38 7.65 -12.53 -13.32
C LYS A 38 7.26 -11.82 -14.62
N GLU A 39 6.81 -10.58 -14.52
CA GLU A 39 6.43 -9.78 -15.68
C GLU A 39 7.62 -9.47 -16.59
N ALA A 40 8.75 -9.12 -15.99
CA ALA A 40 9.98 -8.86 -16.74
C ALA A 40 10.45 -10.12 -17.50
N GLU A 41 10.44 -11.27 -16.82
CA GLU A 41 10.80 -12.57 -17.44
C GLU A 41 9.88 -12.93 -18.60
N ILE A 42 8.56 -12.73 -18.49
CA ILE A 42 7.59 -12.96 -19.58
C ILE A 42 7.90 -12.07 -20.78
N ARG A 43 8.36 -10.85 -20.57
CA ARG A 43 8.69 -9.87 -21.61
C ARG A 43 10.14 -10.00 -22.13
N GLY A 44 10.92 -10.93 -21.60
CA GLY A 44 12.34 -11.12 -21.97
C GLY A 44 13.25 -9.99 -21.49
N ILE A 45 12.84 -9.23 -20.48
CA ILE A 45 13.60 -8.11 -19.92
C ILE A 45 14.58 -8.65 -18.86
N PRO A 46 15.88 -8.26 -18.90
CA PRO A 46 16.84 -8.67 -17.89
C PRO A 46 16.42 -8.28 -16.47
N VAL A 47 16.53 -9.21 -15.53
CA VAL A 47 16.19 -8.98 -14.11
C VAL A 47 17.46 -9.02 -13.26
N ARG A 48 17.60 -8.07 -12.35
CA ARG A 48 18.67 -7.98 -11.36
C ARG A 48 18.09 -7.88 -9.96
N CYS A 49 18.58 -8.72 -9.04
CA CYS A 49 18.08 -8.83 -7.69
C CYS A 49 19.19 -8.61 -6.65
N PRO A 50 19.87 -7.45 -6.60
CA PRO A 50 20.90 -7.20 -5.62
C PRO A 50 20.31 -7.15 -4.20
N LEU A 51 21.07 -7.64 -3.22
CA LEU A 51 20.70 -7.52 -1.81
C LEU A 51 20.72 -6.06 -1.33
N THR A 52 21.59 -5.27 -1.94
CA THR A 52 21.73 -3.83 -1.66
C THR A 52 22.30 -3.13 -2.90
N LEU A 53 22.02 -1.83 -3.02
CA LEU A 53 22.65 -0.95 -3.99
C LEU A 53 23.75 -0.07 -3.36
N LYS A 54 24.19 -0.40 -2.13
CA LYS A 54 25.26 0.32 -1.46
C LYS A 54 26.65 -0.17 -1.86
N ASP A 55 26.74 -1.36 -2.44
CA ASP A 55 27.99 -1.96 -2.89
C ASP A 55 28.47 -1.29 -4.18
N LEU A 56 29.77 -1.01 -4.29
CA LEU A 56 30.38 -0.35 -5.44
C LEU A 56 30.19 -1.13 -6.73
N GLU A 57 30.23 -2.46 -6.68
CA GLU A 57 29.98 -3.31 -7.84
C GLU A 57 28.54 -3.17 -8.34
N ALA A 58 27.55 -3.24 -7.43
CA ALA A 58 26.13 -3.05 -7.80
C ALA A 58 25.86 -1.65 -8.35
N GLN A 59 26.56 -0.62 -7.87
CA GLN A 59 26.50 0.75 -8.40
C GLN A 59 27.11 0.85 -9.79
N ALA A 60 28.27 0.24 -10.00
CA ALA A 60 28.94 0.20 -11.30
C ALA A 60 28.08 -0.55 -12.34
N ASP A 61 27.52 -1.69 -11.97
CA ASP A 61 26.59 -2.47 -12.82
C ASP A 61 25.32 -1.69 -13.18
N PHE A 62 24.83 -0.87 -12.26
CA PHE A 62 23.68 -0.01 -12.52
C PHE A 62 24.04 1.12 -13.47
N ALA A 63 25.15 1.80 -13.22
CA ALA A 63 25.63 2.89 -14.07
C ALA A 63 25.98 2.43 -15.49
N ALA A 64 26.51 1.20 -15.64
CA ALA A 64 26.83 0.61 -16.94
C ALA A 64 25.61 0.36 -17.84
N LEU A 65 24.38 0.49 -17.33
CA LEU A 65 23.18 0.46 -18.15
C LEU A 65 22.99 1.71 -19.00
N GLU A 66 23.69 2.82 -18.67
CA GLU A 66 23.60 4.10 -19.37
C GLU A 66 22.15 4.53 -19.65
N ALA A 67 21.28 4.29 -18.68
CA ALA A 67 19.84 4.55 -18.83
C ALA A 67 19.57 6.06 -18.86
N ASP A 68 18.63 6.50 -19.69
CA ASP A 68 18.18 7.90 -19.70
C ASP A 68 17.49 8.27 -18.38
N VAL A 69 16.68 7.35 -17.82
CA VAL A 69 15.92 7.55 -16.59
C VAL A 69 15.72 6.23 -15.85
N ALA A 70 15.69 6.26 -14.54
CA ALA A 70 15.26 5.12 -13.73
C ALA A 70 13.85 5.37 -13.15
N VAL A 71 12.91 4.49 -13.43
CA VAL A 71 11.55 4.54 -12.88
C VAL A 71 11.45 3.64 -11.66
N VAL A 72 11.08 4.21 -10.52
CA VAL A 72 10.99 3.53 -9.24
C VAL A 72 9.52 3.44 -8.81
N ALA A 73 9.08 2.25 -8.42
CA ALA A 73 7.76 2.01 -7.86
C ALA A 73 7.84 0.97 -6.74
N ALA A 74 7.59 1.39 -5.51
CA ALA A 74 7.56 0.51 -4.33
C ALA A 74 8.77 -0.44 -4.19
N TYR A 75 9.97 0.01 -4.53
CA TYR A 75 11.20 -0.81 -4.52
C TYR A 75 11.60 -1.28 -3.11
N GLY A 76 11.38 -0.40 -2.12
CA GLY A 76 11.55 -0.74 -0.70
C GLY A 76 13.00 -0.80 -0.20
N LEU A 77 13.97 -0.34 -0.99
CA LEU A 77 15.36 -0.11 -0.59
C LEU A 77 15.71 1.37 -0.82
N ILE A 78 16.61 1.88 0.03
CA ILE A 78 17.15 3.22 -0.15
C ILE A 78 18.14 3.20 -1.33
N LEU A 79 17.96 4.13 -2.27
CA LEU A 79 18.88 4.36 -3.37
C LEU A 79 19.99 5.31 -2.90
N PRO A 80 21.28 4.89 -2.95
CA PRO A 80 22.40 5.78 -2.63
C PRO A 80 22.59 6.83 -3.74
N VAL A 81 23.22 7.95 -3.40
CA VAL A 81 23.44 9.06 -4.33
C VAL A 81 24.05 8.64 -5.68
N PRO A 82 25.09 7.75 -5.74
CA PRO A 82 25.60 7.31 -7.02
C PRO A 82 24.59 6.60 -7.93
N VAL A 83 23.57 5.96 -7.35
CA VAL A 83 22.47 5.34 -8.13
C VAL A 83 21.43 6.37 -8.54
N LEU A 84 21.15 7.35 -7.67
CA LEU A 84 20.21 8.44 -7.99
C LEU A 84 20.73 9.30 -9.17
N ASP A 85 22.03 9.52 -9.22
CA ASP A 85 22.69 10.40 -10.20
C ASP A 85 23.16 9.66 -11.48
N ALA A 86 23.11 8.33 -11.51
CA ALA A 86 23.61 7.54 -12.63
C ALA A 86 22.80 7.73 -13.93
N PRO A 87 21.45 7.72 -13.91
CA PRO A 87 20.67 7.97 -15.12
C PRO A 87 20.73 9.45 -15.52
N ARG A 88 20.72 9.74 -16.82
CA ARG A 88 20.79 11.09 -17.38
C ARG A 88 19.75 12.05 -16.80
N HIS A 89 18.52 11.58 -16.59
CA HIS A 89 17.40 12.33 -15.98
C HIS A 89 17.13 11.88 -14.55
N GLY A 90 18.09 11.18 -13.91
CA GLY A 90 17.98 10.70 -12.54
C GLY A 90 16.91 9.62 -12.34
N CYS A 91 16.41 9.51 -11.12
CA CYS A 91 15.42 8.53 -10.72
C CYS A 91 14.07 9.21 -10.48
N LEU A 92 13.01 8.69 -11.09
CA LEU A 92 11.64 9.15 -10.90
C LEU A 92 10.84 8.11 -10.10
N ASN A 93 10.17 8.56 -9.03
CA ASN A 93 9.35 7.68 -8.18
C ASN A 93 7.86 7.86 -8.47
N VAL A 94 7.14 6.73 -8.55
CA VAL A 94 5.67 6.69 -8.53
C VAL A 94 5.25 6.60 -7.07
N HIS A 95 4.96 7.75 -6.45
CA HIS A 95 4.58 7.82 -5.04
C HIS A 95 3.05 7.81 -4.89
N ALA A 96 2.53 6.91 -4.03
CA ALA A 96 1.10 6.65 -3.90
C ALA A 96 0.40 7.63 -2.93
N SER A 97 0.68 8.93 -3.09
CA SER A 97 -0.03 10.02 -2.40
C SER A 97 0.02 11.31 -3.21
N ILE A 98 -0.72 12.30 -2.77
CA ILE A 98 -0.62 13.69 -3.24
C ILE A 98 0.43 14.39 -2.37
N LEU A 99 1.70 14.38 -2.82
CA LEU A 99 2.78 15.06 -2.10
C LEU A 99 2.49 16.57 -1.98
N PRO A 100 2.90 17.20 -0.87
CA PRO A 100 3.80 16.72 0.19
C PRO A 100 3.12 15.89 1.28
N HIS A 101 1.82 15.58 1.15
CA HIS A 101 1.13 14.74 2.12
C HIS A 101 1.55 13.28 2.00
N TRP A 102 1.69 12.61 3.15
CA TRP A 102 1.95 11.17 3.27
C TRP A 102 3.29 10.72 2.64
N ARG A 103 4.37 11.49 2.86
CA ARG A 103 5.73 11.01 2.59
C ARG A 103 6.01 9.73 3.38
N GLY A 104 6.60 8.70 2.79
CA GLY A 104 7.03 7.49 3.48
C GLY A 104 6.39 6.19 3.04
N ALA A 105 6.33 5.20 3.94
CA ALA A 105 6.19 3.79 3.59
C ALA A 105 4.75 3.28 3.38
N ALA A 106 3.73 3.97 3.91
CA ALA A 106 2.36 3.48 3.92
C ALA A 106 1.31 4.57 3.60
N PRO A 107 1.49 5.37 2.52
CA PRO A 107 0.64 6.51 2.21
C PRO A 107 -0.83 6.12 2.04
N ILE A 108 -1.12 5.02 1.36
CA ILE A 108 -2.49 4.54 1.10
C ILE A 108 -3.23 4.23 2.40
N GLN A 109 -2.60 3.45 3.28
CA GLN A 109 -3.20 3.07 4.56
C GLN A 109 -3.42 4.29 5.45
N ARG A 110 -2.45 5.21 5.48
CA ARG A 110 -2.52 6.41 6.33
C ARG A 110 -3.60 7.38 5.86
N ALA A 111 -3.76 7.57 4.55
CA ALA A 111 -4.84 8.37 3.98
C ALA A 111 -6.23 7.82 4.34
N ILE A 112 -6.44 6.48 4.24
CA ILE A 112 -7.70 5.85 4.64
C ILE A 112 -7.94 6.00 6.15
N LEU A 113 -6.93 5.74 6.98
CA LEU A 113 -7.04 5.86 8.45
C LEU A 113 -7.37 7.29 8.89
N ALA A 114 -6.77 8.29 8.25
CA ALA A 114 -7.05 9.69 8.51
C ALA A 114 -8.47 10.11 8.10
N GLY A 115 -9.08 9.37 7.17
CA GLY A 115 -10.39 9.69 6.64
C GLY A 115 -10.34 10.72 5.51
N ASP A 116 -9.23 10.78 4.78
CA ASP A 116 -9.09 11.64 3.63
C ASP A 116 -10.17 11.28 2.59
N ALA A 117 -10.78 12.30 1.99
CA ALA A 117 -11.78 12.10 0.95
C ALA A 117 -11.15 11.74 -0.41
N VAL A 118 -9.93 12.24 -0.65
CA VAL A 118 -9.20 12.13 -1.92
C VAL A 118 -7.75 11.75 -1.64
N THR A 119 -7.20 10.89 -2.48
CA THR A 119 -5.77 10.59 -2.57
C THR A 119 -5.31 10.64 -4.02
N GLY A 120 -4.12 10.17 -4.31
CA GLY A 120 -3.61 10.17 -5.68
C GLY A 120 -2.24 9.56 -5.81
N VAL A 121 -1.61 9.87 -6.93
CA VAL A 121 -0.24 9.51 -7.25
C VAL A 121 0.52 10.77 -7.63
N THR A 122 1.74 10.90 -7.14
CA THR A 122 2.69 11.93 -7.57
C THR A 122 3.89 11.28 -8.23
N ILE A 123 4.24 11.72 -9.43
CA ILE A 123 5.55 11.45 -10.02
C ILE A 123 6.51 12.52 -9.50
N MET A 124 7.57 12.09 -8.84
CA MET A 124 8.56 12.98 -8.25
C MET A 124 9.97 12.57 -8.64
N GLN A 125 10.87 13.56 -8.74
CA GLN A 125 12.31 13.35 -8.83
C GLN A 125 12.80 12.82 -7.49
N MET A 126 13.57 11.74 -7.49
CA MET A 126 14.16 11.22 -6.25
C MET A 126 15.46 11.99 -5.93
N GLU A 127 15.64 12.25 -4.64
CA GLU A 127 16.85 12.87 -4.09
C GLU A 127 17.20 12.22 -2.74
N LYS A 128 18.26 12.70 -2.10
CA LYS A 128 18.62 12.25 -0.76
C LYS A 128 17.60 12.78 0.25
N GLY A 129 16.65 11.92 0.59
CA GLY A 129 15.56 12.23 1.52
C GLY A 129 14.45 11.22 1.40
N LEU A 130 13.50 11.27 2.33
CA LEU A 130 12.33 10.41 2.29
C LEU A 130 11.20 11.12 1.56
N ASP A 131 11.10 10.88 0.25
CA ASP A 131 10.06 11.42 -0.63
C ASP A 131 9.98 12.96 -0.61
N THR A 132 11.14 13.63 -0.52
CA THR A 132 11.27 15.11 -0.42
C THR A 132 11.50 15.80 -1.75
N GLY A 133 11.91 15.06 -2.78
CA GLY A 133 12.26 15.63 -4.07
C GLY A 133 11.11 16.33 -4.81
N PRO A 134 11.41 17.17 -5.80
CA PRO A 134 10.40 17.96 -6.49
C PRO A 134 9.39 17.11 -7.27
N MET A 135 8.17 17.60 -7.33
CA MET A 135 7.06 16.97 -8.02
C MET A 135 7.02 17.33 -9.49
N LEU A 136 6.78 16.36 -10.37
CA LEU A 136 6.68 16.52 -11.81
C LEU A 136 5.23 16.50 -12.30
N ALA A 137 4.42 15.57 -11.77
CA ALA A 137 3.03 15.39 -12.15
C ALA A 137 2.23 14.79 -10.99
N THR A 138 0.94 15.09 -10.93
CA THR A 138 0.03 14.54 -9.91
C THR A 138 -1.30 14.16 -10.54
N ALA A 139 -1.82 13.00 -10.18
CA ALA A 139 -3.17 12.56 -10.51
C ALA A 139 -3.94 12.20 -9.24
N ARG A 140 -5.24 12.48 -9.20
CA ARG A 140 -6.09 12.34 -8.02
C ARG A 140 -7.19 11.33 -8.24
N THR A 141 -7.62 10.67 -7.15
CA THR A 141 -8.79 9.78 -7.13
C THR A 141 -9.51 9.88 -5.79
N PRO A 142 -10.86 9.76 -5.75
CA PRO A 142 -11.60 9.70 -4.49
C PRO A 142 -11.34 8.38 -3.77
N ILE A 143 -11.22 8.43 -2.44
CA ILE A 143 -11.06 7.23 -1.59
C ILE A 143 -12.40 6.51 -1.42
N GLU A 144 -13.46 7.26 -1.11
CA GLU A 144 -14.80 6.72 -0.86
C GLU A 144 -14.78 5.56 0.16
N ARG A 145 -15.36 4.42 -0.23
CA ARG A 145 -15.40 3.21 0.61
C ARG A 145 -14.37 2.14 0.20
N LYS A 146 -13.44 2.47 -0.67
CA LYS A 146 -12.40 1.55 -1.13
C LYS A 146 -11.52 1.12 0.04
N ASN A 147 -11.14 -0.15 0.05
CA ASN A 147 -10.11 -0.64 0.95
C ASN A 147 -8.69 -0.44 0.37
N ALA A 148 -7.66 -0.69 1.19
CA ALA A 148 -6.28 -0.46 0.76
C ALA A 148 -5.85 -1.35 -0.42
N GLY A 149 -6.41 -2.55 -0.55
CA GLY A 149 -6.12 -3.43 -1.69
C GLY A 149 -6.69 -2.86 -3.00
N GLU A 150 -7.94 -2.44 -2.99
CA GLU A 150 -8.63 -1.82 -4.14
C GLU A 150 -7.94 -0.52 -4.55
N LEU A 151 -7.66 0.33 -3.57
CA LEU A 151 -7.01 1.61 -3.80
C LEU A 151 -5.56 1.44 -4.30
N THR A 152 -4.84 0.43 -3.81
CA THR A 152 -3.49 0.09 -4.31
C THR A 152 -3.53 -0.31 -5.79
N ALA A 153 -4.51 -1.13 -6.19
CA ALA A 153 -4.66 -1.53 -7.59
C ALA A 153 -4.96 -0.32 -8.49
N GLU A 154 -5.92 0.52 -8.08
CA GLU A 154 -6.29 1.72 -8.82
C GLU A 154 -5.14 2.72 -8.95
N LEU A 155 -4.43 3.01 -7.85
CA LEU A 155 -3.29 3.93 -7.85
C LEU A 155 -2.10 3.39 -8.64
N ALA A 156 -1.93 2.06 -8.72
CA ALA A 156 -0.89 1.46 -9.54
C ALA A 156 -1.14 1.67 -11.04
N GLU A 157 -2.40 1.55 -11.50
CA GLU A 157 -2.79 1.84 -12.87
C GLU A 157 -2.70 3.35 -13.18
N LEU A 158 -3.24 4.18 -12.27
CA LEU A 158 -3.19 5.63 -12.39
C LEU A 158 -1.74 6.13 -12.50
N GLY A 159 -0.85 5.61 -11.63
CA GLY A 159 0.56 5.94 -11.62
C GLY A 159 1.32 5.44 -12.85
N ALA A 160 0.92 4.30 -13.40
CA ALA A 160 1.49 3.77 -14.64
C ALA A 160 1.21 4.70 -15.82
N HIS A 161 -0.06 5.11 -16.01
CA HIS A 161 -0.44 6.06 -17.06
C HIS A 161 0.21 7.44 -16.86
N LEU A 162 0.23 7.93 -15.62
CA LEU A 162 0.83 9.22 -15.30
C LEU A 162 2.35 9.21 -15.60
N MET A 163 3.05 8.10 -15.29
CA MET A 163 4.48 7.96 -15.57
C MET A 163 4.76 7.95 -17.09
N VAL A 164 3.99 7.21 -17.88
CA VAL A 164 4.14 7.22 -19.34
C VAL A 164 3.97 8.65 -19.89
N GLY A 165 2.91 9.36 -19.47
CA GLY A 165 2.70 10.76 -19.87
C GLY A 165 3.84 11.68 -19.44
N THR A 166 4.35 11.50 -18.21
CA THR A 166 5.50 12.27 -17.69
C THR A 166 6.74 12.08 -18.53
N LEU A 167 7.03 10.86 -18.99
CA LEU A 167 8.25 10.57 -19.78
C LEU A 167 8.17 11.12 -21.20
N ILE A 168 6.99 11.27 -21.80
CA ILE A 168 6.82 11.87 -23.14
C ILE A 168 7.33 13.32 -23.14
N ASP A 169 7.00 14.08 -22.10
CA ASP A 169 7.29 15.51 -22.01
C ASP A 169 8.39 15.84 -20.97
N LEU A 170 9.17 14.86 -20.53
CA LEU A 170 10.09 14.98 -19.40
C LEU A 170 11.02 16.20 -19.50
N ALA A 171 11.54 16.49 -20.69
CA ALA A 171 12.43 17.62 -20.92
C ALA A 171 11.74 18.99 -20.83
N ALA A 172 10.42 19.06 -20.98
CA ALA A 172 9.62 20.28 -20.92
C ALA A 172 8.98 20.48 -19.53
N LEU A 173 9.00 19.47 -18.66
CA LEU A 173 8.42 19.59 -17.33
C LEU A 173 9.28 20.47 -16.42
N HIS A 174 8.60 21.28 -15.63
CA HIS A 174 9.22 22.10 -14.59
C HIS A 174 8.96 21.46 -13.22
N PRO A 175 9.99 20.87 -12.58
CA PRO A 175 9.83 20.27 -11.26
C PRO A 175 9.42 21.32 -10.23
N VAL A 176 8.37 21.03 -9.45
CA VAL A 176 7.84 21.91 -8.40
C VAL A 176 8.34 21.44 -7.05
N ALA A 177 9.05 22.30 -6.33
CA ALA A 177 9.51 22.00 -4.98
C ALA A 177 8.32 21.74 -4.04
N GLN A 178 8.46 20.80 -3.14
CA GLN A 178 7.45 20.53 -2.11
C GLN A 178 7.52 21.57 -0.99
N ASP A 179 6.37 22.00 -0.47
CA ASP A 179 6.31 22.82 0.74
C ASP A 179 6.44 21.92 1.98
N ASP A 180 7.55 22.06 2.69
CA ASP A 180 7.81 21.28 3.90
C ASP A 180 6.86 21.61 5.06
N LEU A 181 6.22 22.79 5.05
CA LEU A 181 5.23 23.16 6.07
C LEU A 181 3.91 22.39 5.92
N GLU A 182 3.60 21.93 4.71
CA GLU A 182 2.43 21.09 4.43
C GLU A 182 2.73 19.59 4.49
N ALA A 183 3.99 19.20 4.71
CA ALA A 183 4.38 17.81 4.69
C ALA A 183 3.78 17.01 5.84
N THR A 184 3.19 15.86 5.50
CA THR A 184 2.79 14.84 6.47
C THR A 184 3.49 13.53 6.19
N TYR A 185 3.54 12.64 7.20
CA TYR A 185 4.33 11.41 7.11
C TYR A 185 3.45 10.18 7.26
N ALA A 186 3.77 9.17 6.46
CA ALA A 186 3.12 7.86 6.43
C ALA A 186 4.08 6.77 6.95
N PRO A 187 4.27 6.65 8.28
CA PRO A 187 5.09 5.61 8.85
C PRO A 187 4.55 4.23 8.48
N LYS A 188 5.46 3.26 8.36
CA LYS A 188 5.11 1.86 8.14
C LYS A 188 4.07 1.41 9.16
N ILE A 189 3.10 0.61 8.71
CA ILE A 189 2.09 0.02 9.60
C ILE A 189 2.75 -0.98 10.55
N ASP A 190 2.57 -0.77 11.85
CA ASP A 190 2.95 -1.74 12.85
C ASP A 190 1.88 -2.84 12.97
N LYS A 191 2.31 -4.06 13.25
CA LYS A 191 1.39 -5.19 13.47
C LYS A 191 0.45 -4.97 14.65
N ALA A 192 0.89 -4.23 15.67
CA ALA A 192 0.08 -3.89 16.82
C ALA A 192 -1.13 -3.01 16.43
N GLU A 193 -0.98 -2.14 15.42
CA GLU A 193 -2.08 -1.32 14.91
C GLU A 193 -3.22 -2.13 14.29
N SER A 194 -2.99 -3.41 13.96
CA SER A 194 -4.02 -4.26 13.36
C SER A 194 -5.03 -4.78 14.38
N ARG A 195 -4.75 -4.71 15.68
CA ARG A 195 -5.72 -5.06 16.71
C ARG A 195 -6.78 -3.96 16.80
N ILE A 196 -8.06 -4.36 16.77
CA ILE A 196 -9.17 -3.44 16.93
C ILE A 196 -9.26 -3.03 18.42
N ASP A 197 -9.23 -1.72 18.66
CA ASP A 197 -9.58 -1.14 19.96
C ASP A 197 -11.02 -0.62 19.90
N PHE A 198 -11.95 -1.37 20.48
CA PHE A 198 -13.35 -1.00 20.51
C PHE A 198 -13.67 0.25 21.34
N HIS A 199 -12.72 0.81 22.08
CA HIS A 199 -12.90 2.12 22.74
C HIS A 199 -12.81 3.30 21.76
N ARG A 200 -12.36 3.06 20.52
CA ARG A 200 -12.39 4.05 19.44
C ARG A 200 -13.79 4.14 18.84
N ASP A 201 -14.06 5.22 18.12
CA ASP A 201 -15.32 5.42 17.41
C ASP A 201 -15.51 4.41 16.29
N ALA A 202 -16.74 4.02 16.03
CA ALA A 202 -17.08 3.04 14.99
C ALA A 202 -16.60 3.47 13.60
N GLU A 203 -16.63 4.77 13.29
CA GLU A 203 -16.11 5.29 12.02
C GLU A 203 -14.59 5.14 11.90
N PHE A 204 -13.85 5.33 13.00
CA PHE A 204 -12.40 5.09 12.98
C PHE A 204 -12.10 3.60 12.77
N ILE A 205 -12.84 2.70 13.43
CA ILE A 205 -12.65 1.25 13.30
C ILE A 205 -13.02 0.79 11.87
N GLU A 206 -14.06 1.36 11.27
CA GLU A 206 -14.41 1.08 9.87
C GLU A 206 -13.27 1.48 8.92
N ARG A 207 -12.68 2.68 9.10
CA ARG A 207 -11.49 3.09 8.35
C ARG A 207 -10.29 2.17 8.60
N GLN A 208 -10.07 1.73 9.85
CA GLN A 208 -9.01 0.76 10.19
C GLN A 208 -9.22 -0.57 9.45
N VAL A 209 -10.45 -1.07 9.39
CA VAL A 209 -10.79 -2.27 8.62
C VAL A 209 -10.43 -2.10 7.16
N ARG A 210 -10.86 -1.02 6.52
CA ARG A 210 -10.53 -0.74 5.11
C ARG A 210 -9.04 -0.51 4.88
N ALA A 211 -8.38 0.25 5.72
CA ALA A 211 -6.95 0.55 5.61
C ALA A 211 -6.08 -0.69 5.70
N PHE A 212 -6.53 -1.72 6.41
CA PHE A 212 -5.77 -2.95 6.59
C PHE A 212 -6.27 -4.14 5.77
N ALA A 213 -7.35 -4.00 5.03
CA ALA A 213 -7.83 -5.03 4.11
C ALA A 213 -7.09 -4.96 2.77
N PRO A 214 -6.70 -6.09 2.17
CA PRO A 214 -6.83 -7.46 2.69
C PRO A 214 -5.71 -7.87 3.66
N ALA A 215 -4.65 -7.07 3.80
CA ALA A 215 -3.50 -7.35 4.64
C ALA A 215 -2.96 -6.06 5.29
N PRO A 216 -2.56 -6.12 6.58
CA PRO A 216 -2.48 -7.29 7.46
C PRO A 216 -3.84 -7.82 7.94
N GLY A 217 -4.92 -7.04 7.80
CA GLY A 217 -6.26 -7.28 8.30
C GLY A 217 -6.45 -6.80 9.74
N ALA A 218 -7.39 -5.86 9.97
CA ALA A 218 -7.81 -5.52 11.32
C ALA A 218 -8.42 -6.75 12.01
N PHE A 219 -8.19 -6.95 13.29
CA PHE A 219 -8.64 -8.17 13.97
C PHE A 219 -9.07 -7.92 15.41
N PHE A 220 -9.90 -8.82 15.89
CA PHE A 220 -10.23 -9.04 17.31
C PHE A 220 -10.06 -10.50 17.70
N GLU A 221 -10.16 -10.81 18.99
CA GLU A 221 -10.04 -12.15 19.51
C GLU A 221 -11.27 -12.54 20.34
N VAL A 222 -11.68 -13.81 20.20
CA VAL A 222 -12.70 -14.47 21.03
C VAL A 222 -12.05 -15.71 21.65
N GLY A 223 -11.81 -15.68 22.95
CA GLY A 223 -11.02 -16.73 23.59
C GLY A 223 -9.60 -16.78 23.01
N GLN A 224 -9.27 -17.91 22.38
CA GLN A 224 -7.96 -18.10 21.72
C GLN A 224 -8.03 -17.94 20.19
N ASP A 225 -9.21 -17.70 19.65
CA ASP A 225 -9.42 -17.58 18.21
C ASP A 225 -9.28 -16.13 17.76
N ARG A 226 -8.49 -15.93 16.72
CA ARG A 226 -8.35 -14.63 16.05
C ARG A 226 -9.25 -14.56 14.82
N PHE A 227 -9.96 -13.44 14.72
CA PHE A 227 -10.85 -13.12 13.61
C PHE A 227 -10.39 -11.81 12.94
N ARG A 228 -10.00 -11.89 11.67
CA ARG A 228 -9.76 -10.71 10.87
C ARG A 228 -11.07 -10.19 10.32
N VAL A 229 -11.28 -8.90 10.41
CA VAL A 229 -12.39 -8.18 9.76
C VAL A 229 -11.89 -7.58 8.47
N LEU A 230 -12.49 -7.96 7.36
CA LEU A 230 -12.07 -7.52 6.02
C LEU A 230 -13.05 -6.51 5.41
N ALA A 231 -14.31 -6.50 5.91
CA ALA A 231 -15.28 -5.46 5.60
C ALA A 231 -16.25 -5.32 6.78
N ALA A 232 -16.73 -4.10 7.00
CA ALA A 232 -17.67 -3.79 8.08
C ALA A 232 -18.56 -2.59 7.74
N GLU A 233 -19.66 -2.46 8.49
CA GLU A 233 -20.60 -1.34 8.42
C GLU A 233 -20.64 -0.62 9.76
N VAL A 234 -20.76 0.71 9.71
CA VAL A 234 -21.05 1.52 10.90
C VAL A 234 -22.55 1.44 11.18
N ILE A 235 -22.91 1.17 12.42
CA ILE A 235 -24.30 1.04 12.89
C ILE A 235 -24.55 2.06 14.00
N GLY A 236 -25.63 2.81 13.89
CA GLY A 236 -26.04 3.80 14.89
C GLY A 236 -26.65 3.16 16.16
N ARG A 237 -25.87 2.34 16.87
CA ARG A 237 -26.27 1.69 18.15
C ARG A 237 -25.21 1.96 19.19
N GLU A 238 -25.61 2.08 20.43
CA GLU A 238 -24.73 2.35 21.56
C GLU A 238 -24.72 1.15 22.52
N GLY A 239 -23.62 1.03 23.28
CA GLY A 239 -23.43 0.01 24.29
C GLY A 239 -22.06 0.12 24.97
N ALA A 240 -21.75 -0.77 25.89
CA ALA A 240 -20.42 -0.84 26.47
C ALA A 240 -19.40 -1.29 25.42
N ALA A 241 -18.32 -0.57 25.23
CA ALA A 241 -17.31 -0.83 24.20
C ALA A 241 -16.82 -2.29 24.22
N GLY A 242 -16.75 -2.91 23.04
CA GLY A 242 -16.39 -4.31 22.86
C GLY A 242 -17.53 -5.30 23.08
N THR A 243 -18.71 -4.86 23.50
CA THR A 243 -19.85 -5.77 23.74
C THR A 243 -20.58 -6.08 22.44
N VAL A 244 -20.81 -7.35 22.18
CA VAL A 244 -21.67 -7.84 21.09
C VAL A 244 -23.14 -7.53 21.45
N LEU A 245 -23.83 -6.80 20.58
CA LEU A 245 -25.17 -6.25 20.84
C LEU A 245 -26.33 -7.14 20.32
N ASP A 246 -26.03 -8.02 19.38
CA ASP A 246 -27.05 -8.85 18.73
C ASP A 246 -26.45 -10.14 18.11
N ASP A 247 -27.29 -10.94 17.48
CA ASP A 247 -26.96 -12.20 16.79
C ASP A 247 -26.26 -12.00 15.41
N ARG A 248 -26.08 -10.75 14.99
CA ARG A 248 -25.42 -10.36 13.73
C ARG A 248 -23.98 -9.87 13.94
N LEU A 249 -23.41 -10.06 15.13
CA LEU A 249 -22.08 -9.60 15.52
C LEU A 249 -21.95 -8.07 15.42
N THR A 250 -22.99 -7.33 15.78
CA THR A 250 -22.87 -5.88 15.97
C THR A 250 -22.14 -5.62 17.29
N VAL A 251 -21.01 -4.93 17.26
CA VAL A 251 -20.13 -4.70 18.40
C VAL A 251 -20.16 -3.22 18.75
N ALA A 252 -20.48 -2.91 20.01
CA ALA A 252 -20.44 -1.53 20.50
C ALA A 252 -19.01 -0.98 20.50
N CYS A 253 -18.87 0.29 20.13
CA CYS A 253 -17.64 1.03 20.08
C CYS A 253 -17.63 2.17 21.10
N GLY A 254 -16.58 3.00 21.13
CA GLY A 254 -16.55 4.18 21.98
C GLY A 254 -17.69 5.16 21.67
N HIS A 255 -18.04 5.25 20.39
CA HIS A 255 -19.23 5.90 19.88
C HIS A 255 -19.75 5.11 18.70
N GLY A 256 -21.05 4.81 18.68
CA GLY A 256 -21.67 3.97 17.67
C GLY A 256 -21.32 2.48 17.83
N ALA A 257 -21.53 1.69 16.80
CA ALA A 257 -21.20 0.29 16.74
C ALA A 257 -20.69 -0.10 15.35
N ILE A 258 -19.92 -1.19 15.28
CA ILE A 258 -19.47 -1.77 14.02
C ILE A 258 -20.08 -3.14 13.81
N ARG A 259 -20.46 -3.44 12.58
CA ARG A 259 -20.91 -4.78 12.17
C ARG A 259 -19.99 -5.33 11.11
N PRO A 260 -19.16 -6.34 11.44
CA PRO A 260 -18.39 -7.08 10.43
C PRO A 260 -19.33 -7.73 9.41
N THR A 261 -19.01 -7.55 8.11
CA THR A 261 -19.75 -8.19 7.02
C THR A 261 -18.92 -9.29 6.37
N LEU A 262 -17.61 -9.10 6.21
CA LEU A 262 -16.67 -10.10 5.71
C LEU A 262 -15.60 -10.37 6.78
N ILE A 263 -15.44 -11.64 7.16
CA ILE A 263 -14.59 -12.03 8.28
C ILE A 263 -13.75 -13.27 7.92
N GLN A 264 -12.58 -13.38 8.55
CA GLN A 264 -11.71 -14.54 8.37
C GLN A 264 -11.21 -15.05 9.73
N ARG A 265 -11.62 -16.25 10.13
CA ARG A 265 -11.00 -16.96 11.26
C ARG A 265 -9.59 -17.43 10.88
N ALA A 266 -8.65 -17.38 11.81
CA ALA A 266 -7.29 -17.82 11.57
C ALA A 266 -7.23 -19.23 10.97
N GLY A 267 -6.45 -19.40 9.89
CA GLY A 267 -6.29 -20.67 9.17
C GLY A 267 -7.49 -21.10 8.28
N LYS A 268 -8.53 -20.28 8.17
CA LYS A 268 -9.71 -20.54 7.33
C LYS A 268 -9.82 -19.49 6.20
N PRO A 269 -10.57 -19.78 5.12
CA PRO A 269 -10.89 -18.77 4.12
C PRO A 269 -11.78 -17.65 4.68
N ALA A 270 -11.77 -16.49 4.05
CA ALA A 270 -12.71 -15.41 4.33
C ALA A 270 -14.13 -15.85 3.95
N MET A 271 -15.13 -15.39 4.74
CA MET A 271 -16.54 -15.67 4.51
C MET A 271 -17.42 -14.55 5.07
N GLU A 272 -18.66 -14.50 4.63
CA GLU A 272 -19.68 -13.63 5.22
C GLU A 272 -19.82 -13.90 6.73
N ALA A 273 -19.92 -12.83 7.53
CA ALA A 273 -20.06 -12.95 8.98
C ALA A 273 -21.28 -13.80 9.37
N ALA A 274 -22.40 -13.66 8.66
CA ALA A 274 -23.59 -14.48 8.87
C ALA A 274 -23.34 -15.99 8.64
N ALA A 275 -22.46 -16.34 7.71
CA ALA A 275 -22.08 -17.73 7.47
C ALA A 275 -21.18 -18.28 8.59
N LEU A 276 -20.24 -17.46 9.08
CA LEU A 276 -19.42 -17.82 10.23
C LEU A 276 -20.26 -18.12 11.46
N LEU A 277 -21.21 -17.22 11.79
CA LEU A 277 -22.04 -17.30 13.00
C LEU A 277 -22.93 -18.53 13.05
N ARG A 278 -23.29 -19.14 11.91
CA ARG A 278 -24.01 -20.44 11.89
C ARG A 278 -23.16 -21.60 12.43
N GLY A 279 -21.85 -21.51 12.33
CA GLY A 279 -20.93 -22.58 12.79
C GLY A 279 -20.07 -22.19 13.99
N TYR A 280 -20.06 -20.92 14.37
CA TYR A 280 -19.30 -20.40 15.49
C TYR A 280 -20.11 -19.30 16.20
N ALA A 281 -20.79 -19.67 17.24
CA ALA A 281 -21.67 -18.76 17.98
C ALA A 281 -20.83 -17.73 18.77
N ILE A 282 -21.15 -16.43 18.58
CA ILE A 282 -20.68 -15.33 19.39
C ILE A 282 -21.93 -14.60 19.91
N PRO A 283 -22.50 -15.02 21.06
CA PRO A 283 -23.77 -14.50 21.52
C PRO A 283 -23.72 -13.05 21.96
N ALA A 284 -24.85 -12.36 21.91
CA ALA A 284 -25.02 -11.04 22.50
C ALA A 284 -24.59 -11.06 23.98
N GLY A 285 -23.94 -9.97 24.41
CA GLY A 285 -23.32 -9.86 25.73
C GLY A 285 -21.87 -10.35 25.79
N THR A 286 -21.36 -11.04 24.75
CA THR A 286 -19.92 -11.38 24.69
C THR A 286 -19.09 -10.11 24.60
N VAL A 287 -18.02 -10.04 25.40
CA VAL A 287 -17.07 -8.90 25.38
C VAL A 287 -15.84 -9.32 24.58
N LEU A 288 -15.60 -8.63 23.46
CA LEU A 288 -14.44 -8.82 22.58
C LEU A 288 -13.24 -8.00 23.06
N ARG A 289 -12.05 -8.51 22.79
CA ARG A 289 -10.79 -7.85 23.17
C ARG A 289 -9.83 -7.71 22.01
#